data_0dc7965a00fa2b6e5963c7c9518ae13f
#
_entry.id   0dc7965a00fa2b6e5963c7c9518ae13f
#
_cell.length_a   1.000
_cell.length_b   1.000
_cell.length_c   1.000
_cell.angle_alpha   90.00
_cell.angle_beta   90.00
_cell.angle_gamma   90.00
#
_symmetry.space_group_name_H-M   'P 1'
#
loop_
_entity.id
_entity.type
_entity.pdbx_description
1 polymer ?
#
loop_
_entity_poly.entity_id
_entity_poly.type
_entity_poly.pdbx_seq_one_letter_code
_entity_poly.pdbx_strand_id
1 'polypeptide(L)'
;TTVDDDPIEKYGSDVLNVFNWGEYIGEDVIANFEEEYGVKVNYSMFDSNEILYTKLLGGTSYDVIVPSDYMIERLMEEDMLQPLDYSYMTNLDDLDPGVVALRDEYDPDGVYSMPYFWGSVGLVYNKKNVDVNKLEELGWNILRDTEYADRIFMYDSERDSFMVALKALGYSMNTENMDEINEAYEWLCELHDTMHPAYVTDEVNDAMINNEKDIAVVYSGAAAYIISQNEDMGYYMPKEGTNVWTDSMVIPANAKNPKLANEFINFMLNYDEAMDSSIAVGYTSANKKVVETLSSEGELYDGNEAYSFDASNPKNEVFKHNDTLKKVLSDMWVRIKVR
;
A
#
# COMPACT_ATOMS: atom_id res chain seq x y z
N THR A 1 -31.74 -12.80 -9.56
CA THR A 1 -31.41 -12.55 -10.98
C THR A 1 -31.05 -13.87 -11.61
N THR A 2 -31.86 -14.31 -12.51
CA THR A 2 -31.59 -15.50 -13.33
C THR A 2 -30.34 -15.22 -14.15
N VAL A 3 -29.35 -16.10 -14.03
CA VAL A 3 -28.16 -16.11 -14.92
C VAL A 3 -28.71 -16.50 -16.30
N ASP A 4 -29.09 -15.51 -17.11
CA ASP A 4 -29.65 -15.75 -18.46
C ASP A 4 -28.55 -15.95 -19.51
N ASP A 5 -27.26 -15.73 -19.16
CA ASP A 5 -26.12 -15.86 -20.07
C ASP A 5 -25.18 -16.98 -19.61
N ASP A 6 -24.94 -17.95 -20.46
CA ASP A 6 -23.90 -18.97 -20.23
C ASP A 6 -22.52 -18.28 -20.18
N PRO A 7 -21.78 -18.36 -19.04
CA PRO A 7 -20.48 -17.70 -18.93
C PRO A 7 -19.45 -18.20 -19.93
N ILE A 8 -19.55 -19.46 -20.37
CA ILE A 8 -18.66 -20.02 -21.41
C ILE A 8 -18.94 -19.32 -22.76
N GLU A 9 -20.21 -19.08 -23.08
CA GLU A 9 -20.57 -18.36 -24.31
C GLU A 9 -20.12 -16.90 -24.26
N LYS A 10 -20.32 -16.24 -23.13
CA LYS A 10 -20.05 -14.81 -22.97
C LYS A 10 -18.55 -14.50 -22.78
N TYR A 11 -17.85 -15.26 -21.93
CA TYR A 11 -16.48 -14.99 -21.54
C TYR A 11 -15.47 -16.00 -22.09
N GLY A 12 -15.91 -17.07 -22.67
CA GLY A 12 -15.06 -18.17 -23.13
C GLY A 12 -14.61 -19.11 -22.02
N SER A 13 -15.07 -18.90 -20.77
CA SER A 13 -14.73 -19.69 -19.59
C SER A 13 -15.74 -19.50 -18.47
N ASP A 14 -15.88 -20.53 -17.64
CA ASP A 14 -16.61 -20.52 -16.37
C ASP A 14 -15.68 -20.60 -15.16
N VAL A 15 -14.37 -20.44 -15.37
CA VAL A 15 -13.33 -20.52 -14.31
C VAL A 15 -12.45 -19.27 -14.36
N LEU A 16 -12.15 -18.70 -13.19
CA LEU A 16 -11.22 -17.60 -13.01
C LEU A 16 -10.16 -17.97 -11.98
N ASN A 17 -8.88 -17.71 -12.29
CA ASN A 17 -7.77 -17.93 -11.38
C ASN A 17 -7.26 -16.59 -10.85
N VAL A 18 -7.38 -16.36 -9.54
CA VAL A 18 -7.00 -15.12 -8.85
C VAL A 18 -5.85 -15.40 -7.88
N PHE A 19 -4.84 -14.54 -7.91
CA PHE A 19 -3.69 -14.60 -6.99
C PHE A 19 -3.54 -13.24 -6.28
N ASN A 20 -3.81 -13.21 -4.99
CA ASN A 20 -3.86 -12.00 -4.18
C ASN A 20 -3.03 -12.18 -2.90
N TRP A 21 -2.85 -11.10 -2.16
CA TRP A 21 -2.27 -11.13 -0.83
C TRP A 21 -3.15 -11.90 0.14
N GLY A 22 -2.56 -12.42 1.21
CA GLY A 22 -3.31 -12.97 2.33
C GLY A 22 -4.17 -11.90 3.01
N GLU A 23 -5.39 -12.25 3.39
CA GLU A 23 -6.32 -11.35 4.10
C GLU A 23 -6.54 -10.00 3.41
N TYR A 24 -6.73 -9.99 2.10
CA TYR A 24 -6.73 -8.79 1.27
C TYR A 24 -7.98 -8.67 0.38
N ILE A 25 -9.10 -9.21 0.84
CA ILE A 25 -10.39 -9.18 0.16
C ILE A 25 -11.53 -9.34 1.17
N GLY A 26 -12.71 -8.81 0.85
CA GLY A 26 -13.91 -8.97 1.67
C GLY A 26 -14.38 -10.43 1.72
N GLU A 27 -15.02 -10.80 2.83
CA GLU A 27 -15.41 -12.18 3.11
C GLU A 27 -16.35 -12.78 2.06
N ASP A 28 -17.27 -11.96 1.52
CA ASP A 28 -18.34 -12.42 0.63
C ASP A 28 -18.07 -12.14 -0.85
N VAL A 29 -16.97 -11.42 -1.19
CA VAL A 29 -16.72 -10.93 -2.55
C VAL A 29 -16.59 -12.06 -3.57
N ILE A 30 -15.81 -13.10 -3.25
CA ILE A 30 -15.63 -14.25 -4.16
C ILE A 30 -16.95 -14.99 -4.38
N ALA A 31 -17.69 -15.27 -3.29
CA ALA A 31 -18.98 -15.96 -3.37
C ALA A 31 -20.00 -15.16 -4.16
N ASN A 32 -20.04 -13.83 -3.97
CA ASN A 32 -20.92 -12.93 -4.70
C ASN A 32 -20.61 -12.93 -6.21
N PHE A 33 -19.32 -12.92 -6.57
CA PHE A 33 -18.90 -12.99 -7.97
C PHE A 33 -19.29 -14.33 -8.60
N GLU A 34 -19.03 -15.43 -7.91
CA GLU A 34 -19.41 -16.77 -8.38
C GLU A 34 -20.92 -16.90 -8.61
N GLU A 35 -21.71 -16.37 -7.70
CA GLU A 35 -23.18 -16.40 -7.80
C GLU A 35 -23.70 -15.52 -8.94
N GLU A 36 -23.19 -14.29 -9.04
CA GLU A 36 -23.68 -13.33 -10.05
C GLU A 36 -23.31 -13.75 -11.47
N TYR A 37 -22.11 -14.29 -11.68
CA TYR A 37 -21.62 -14.63 -13.03
C TYR A 37 -21.68 -16.10 -13.38
N GLY A 38 -22.08 -16.97 -12.46
CA GLY A 38 -22.18 -18.41 -12.69
C GLY A 38 -20.84 -19.08 -12.93
N VAL A 39 -19.79 -18.61 -12.31
CA VAL A 39 -18.41 -19.06 -12.50
C VAL A 39 -17.80 -19.60 -11.20
N LYS A 40 -16.67 -20.30 -11.34
CA LYS A 40 -15.86 -20.74 -10.21
C LYS A 40 -14.57 -19.93 -10.16
N VAL A 41 -14.24 -19.40 -8.97
CA VAL A 41 -12.99 -18.71 -8.71
C VAL A 41 -12.04 -19.64 -7.97
N ASN A 42 -10.87 -19.91 -8.56
CA ASN A 42 -9.75 -20.54 -7.87
C ASN A 42 -8.90 -19.43 -7.27
N TYR A 43 -9.01 -19.25 -5.96
CA TYR A 43 -8.38 -18.17 -5.22
C TYR A 43 -7.17 -18.69 -4.46
N SER A 44 -6.00 -18.10 -4.72
CA SER A 44 -4.75 -18.41 -4.01
C SER A 44 -4.08 -17.12 -3.53
N MET A 45 -3.18 -17.26 -2.56
CA MET A 45 -2.57 -16.14 -1.84
C MET A 45 -1.06 -16.21 -1.88
N PHE A 46 -0.41 -15.03 -1.81
CA PHE A 46 1.04 -14.88 -1.70
C PHE A 46 1.40 -13.91 -0.57
N ASP A 47 2.64 -14.02 -0.08
CA ASP A 47 3.14 -13.23 1.05
C ASP A 47 4.05 -12.07 0.61
N SER A 48 4.58 -12.12 -0.62
CA SER A 48 5.49 -11.10 -1.13
C SER A 48 5.40 -10.96 -2.64
N ASN A 49 5.75 -9.77 -3.14
CA ASN A 49 5.87 -9.52 -4.57
C ASN A 49 6.90 -10.45 -5.23
N GLU A 50 7.96 -10.83 -4.52
CA GLU A 50 9.02 -11.71 -5.00
C GLU A 50 8.50 -13.13 -5.22
N ILE A 51 7.66 -13.65 -4.32
CA ILE A 51 7.00 -14.95 -4.49
C ILE A 51 6.05 -14.91 -5.69
N LEU A 52 5.25 -13.87 -5.83
CA LEU A 52 4.39 -13.65 -6.98
C LEU A 52 5.19 -13.69 -8.28
N TYR A 53 6.28 -12.92 -8.35
CA TYR A 53 7.15 -12.85 -9.51
C TYR A 53 7.76 -14.20 -9.87
N THR A 54 8.24 -14.94 -8.88
CA THR A 54 8.81 -16.28 -9.07
C THR A 54 7.78 -17.26 -9.65
N LYS A 55 6.54 -17.19 -9.18
CA LYS A 55 5.44 -18.02 -9.71
C LYS A 55 5.14 -17.71 -11.18
N LEU A 56 5.14 -16.44 -11.55
CA LEU A 56 4.92 -16.01 -12.92
C LEU A 56 6.08 -16.43 -13.82
N LEU A 57 7.32 -16.30 -13.37
CA LEU A 57 8.50 -16.78 -14.10
C LEU A 57 8.47 -18.28 -14.34
N GLY A 58 7.95 -19.05 -13.38
CA GLY A 58 7.77 -20.49 -13.46
C GLY A 58 6.68 -20.93 -14.45
N GLY A 59 5.98 -19.99 -15.06
CA GLY A 59 4.94 -20.26 -16.07
C GLY A 59 3.56 -20.56 -15.49
N THR A 60 3.35 -20.41 -14.18
CA THR A 60 2.01 -20.54 -13.59
C THR A 60 1.07 -19.50 -14.18
N SER A 61 -0.08 -19.92 -14.66
CA SER A 61 -1.05 -19.04 -15.28
C SER A 61 -2.10 -18.58 -14.28
N TYR A 62 -2.19 -17.27 -14.11
CA TYR A 62 -3.26 -16.60 -13.35
C TYR A 62 -3.99 -15.64 -14.28
N ASP A 63 -5.26 -15.33 -13.96
CA ASP A 63 -6.07 -14.39 -14.72
C ASP A 63 -6.05 -12.99 -14.13
N VAL A 64 -6.09 -12.89 -12.79
CA VAL A 64 -5.95 -11.62 -12.06
C VAL A 64 -4.91 -11.79 -10.95
N ILE A 65 -3.99 -10.86 -10.87
CA ILE A 65 -3.01 -10.75 -9.79
C ILE A 65 -3.03 -9.34 -9.22
N VAL A 66 -2.60 -9.18 -7.95
CA VAL A 66 -2.67 -7.91 -7.22
C VAL A 66 -1.29 -7.53 -6.67
N PRO A 67 -0.34 -7.15 -7.52
CA PRO A 67 0.99 -6.74 -7.07
C PRO A 67 1.02 -5.28 -6.59
N SER A 68 2.11 -4.91 -5.93
CA SER A 68 2.40 -3.52 -5.59
C SER A 68 2.97 -2.76 -6.80
N ASP A 69 2.95 -1.43 -6.72
CA ASP A 69 3.37 -0.51 -7.77
C ASP A 69 4.74 -0.83 -8.41
N TYR A 70 5.80 -0.98 -7.60
CA TYR A 70 7.14 -1.28 -8.13
C TYR A 70 7.22 -2.64 -8.83
N MET A 71 6.41 -3.61 -8.43
CA MET A 71 6.35 -4.91 -9.09
C MET A 71 5.56 -4.81 -10.41
N ILE A 72 4.51 -4.00 -10.45
CA ILE A 72 3.78 -3.73 -11.70
C ILE A 72 4.73 -3.09 -12.73
N GLU A 73 5.53 -2.11 -12.33
CA GLU A 73 6.54 -1.49 -13.19
C GLU A 73 7.48 -2.54 -13.77
N ARG A 74 7.98 -3.45 -12.93
CA ARG A 74 8.86 -4.56 -13.37
C ARG A 74 8.16 -5.49 -14.36
N LEU A 75 6.92 -5.90 -14.04
CA LEU A 75 6.16 -6.79 -14.92
C LEU A 75 5.87 -6.16 -16.28
N MET A 76 5.63 -4.85 -16.33
CA MET A 76 5.46 -4.10 -17.57
C MET A 76 6.76 -4.06 -18.38
N GLU A 77 7.89 -3.76 -17.74
CA GLU A 77 9.22 -3.72 -18.38
C GLU A 77 9.62 -5.08 -18.98
N GLU A 78 9.17 -6.16 -18.38
CA GLU A 78 9.45 -7.54 -18.81
C GLU A 78 8.36 -8.14 -19.71
N ASP A 79 7.42 -7.32 -20.20
CA ASP A 79 6.31 -7.74 -21.07
C ASP A 79 5.47 -8.89 -20.51
N MET A 80 5.26 -8.89 -19.17
CA MET A 80 4.54 -9.95 -18.47
C MET A 80 3.06 -9.64 -18.22
N LEU A 81 2.57 -8.50 -18.67
CA LEU A 81 1.18 -8.08 -18.53
C LEU A 81 0.50 -7.85 -19.87
N GLN A 82 -0.83 -8.03 -19.92
CA GLN A 82 -1.64 -7.62 -21.05
C GLN A 82 -2.50 -6.41 -20.69
N PRO A 83 -2.87 -5.56 -21.67
CA PRO A 83 -3.71 -4.39 -21.42
C PRO A 83 -5.07 -4.76 -20.85
N LEU A 84 -5.59 -3.88 -19.98
CA LEU A 84 -6.99 -3.94 -19.55
C LEU A 84 -7.93 -3.61 -20.71
N ASP A 85 -9.11 -4.22 -20.70
CA ASP A 85 -10.20 -3.88 -21.62
C ASP A 85 -11.18 -2.94 -20.90
N TYR A 86 -11.06 -1.65 -21.17
CA TYR A 86 -11.89 -0.62 -20.53
C TYR A 86 -13.36 -0.67 -20.90
N SER A 87 -13.75 -1.44 -21.93
CA SER A 87 -15.17 -1.65 -22.24
C SER A 87 -15.94 -2.37 -21.11
N TYR A 88 -15.23 -3.09 -20.24
CA TYR A 88 -15.80 -3.71 -19.03
C TYR A 88 -15.91 -2.77 -17.83
N MET A 89 -15.22 -1.63 -17.85
CA MET A 89 -15.06 -0.78 -16.68
C MET A 89 -16.18 0.26 -16.57
N THR A 90 -17.11 0.04 -15.66
CA THR A 90 -18.30 0.90 -15.46
C THR A 90 -18.20 1.82 -14.25
N ASN A 91 -17.20 1.61 -13.38
CA ASN A 91 -17.06 2.33 -12.10
C ASN A 91 -15.87 3.29 -12.03
N LEU A 92 -15.35 3.74 -13.18
CA LEU A 92 -14.14 4.59 -13.24
C LEU A 92 -14.31 5.94 -12.53
N ASP A 93 -15.51 6.50 -12.56
CA ASP A 93 -15.81 7.79 -11.92
C ASP A 93 -15.76 7.71 -10.37
N ASP A 94 -15.79 6.51 -9.83
CA ASP A 94 -15.70 6.27 -8.39
C ASP A 94 -14.25 6.15 -7.89
N LEU A 95 -13.26 6.09 -8.79
CA LEU A 95 -11.86 6.09 -8.41
C LEU A 95 -11.43 7.45 -7.84
N ASP A 96 -10.67 7.41 -6.75
CA ASP A 96 -10.07 8.60 -6.17
C ASP A 96 -9.06 9.22 -7.15
N PRO A 97 -9.17 10.53 -7.48
CA PRO A 97 -8.23 11.18 -8.38
C PRO A 97 -6.77 11.13 -7.90
N GLY A 98 -6.54 11.10 -6.59
CA GLY A 98 -5.21 10.98 -6.01
C GLY A 98 -4.57 9.63 -6.31
N VAL A 99 -5.33 8.55 -6.20
CA VAL A 99 -4.81 7.21 -6.51
C VAL A 99 -4.58 7.01 -8.02
N VAL A 100 -5.42 7.63 -8.84
CA VAL A 100 -5.23 7.63 -10.31
C VAL A 100 -3.93 8.35 -10.69
N ALA A 101 -3.66 9.51 -10.08
CA ALA A 101 -2.43 10.26 -10.32
C ALA A 101 -1.18 9.46 -9.93
N LEU A 102 -1.22 8.74 -8.80
CA LEU A 102 -0.12 7.86 -8.37
C LEU A 102 0.08 6.68 -9.32
N ARG A 103 -1.00 6.04 -9.76
CA ARG A 103 -0.92 4.96 -10.74
C ARG A 103 -0.26 5.44 -12.04
N ASP A 104 -0.57 6.63 -12.50
CA ASP A 104 -0.01 7.20 -13.72
C ASP A 104 1.51 7.41 -13.65
N GLU A 105 2.11 7.45 -12.46
CA GLU A 105 3.57 7.54 -12.31
C GLU A 105 4.28 6.25 -12.76
N TYR A 106 3.66 5.08 -12.63
CA TYR A 106 4.26 3.81 -13.04
C TYR A 106 3.54 3.13 -14.22
N ASP A 107 2.30 3.44 -14.44
CA ASP A 107 1.48 2.94 -15.56
C ASP A 107 0.68 4.10 -16.16
N PRO A 108 1.30 4.92 -17.02
CA PRO A 108 0.64 6.07 -17.63
C PRO A 108 -0.67 5.67 -18.33
N ASP A 109 -1.73 6.46 -18.09
CA ASP A 109 -3.08 6.23 -18.61
C ASP A 109 -3.75 4.93 -18.12
N GLY A 110 -3.13 4.20 -17.20
CA GLY A 110 -3.68 2.98 -16.66
C GLY A 110 -3.91 1.87 -17.70
N VAL A 111 -2.97 1.72 -18.61
CA VAL A 111 -3.10 0.70 -19.69
C VAL A 111 -3.20 -0.71 -19.11
N TYR A 112 -2.46 -1.01 -18.04
CA TYR A 112 -2.31 -2.37 -17.51
C TYR A 112 -2.92 -2.59 -16.13
N SER A 113 -3.15 -1.52 -15.35
CA SER A 113 -3.44 -1.65 -13.93
C SER A 113 -4.65 -0.85 -13.49
N MET A 114 -5.42 -1.44 -12.56
CA MET A 114 -6.58 -0.82 -11.92
C MET A 114 -6.33 -0.74 -10.41
N PRO A 115 -6.29 0.48 -9.82
CA PRO A 115 -6.06 0.62 -8.39
C PRO A 115 -7.08 -0.14 -7.56
N TYR A 116 -6.60 -0.78 -6.50
CA TYR A 116 -7.40 -1.57 -5.56
C TYR A 116 -7.39 -0.97 -4.16
N PHE A 117 -6.24 -0.97 -3.51
CA PHE A 117 -6.00 -0.27 -2.26
C PHE A 117 -4.81 0.67 -2.38
N TRP A 118 -4.76 1.67 -1.52
CA TRP A 118 -3.63 2.57 -1.43
C TRP A 118 -3.37 2.98 0.01
N GLY A 119 -2.18 3.50 0.26
CA GLY A 119 -1.76 3.88 1.58
C GLY A 119 -0.55 4.80 1.56
N SER A 120 -0.14 5.19 2.74
CA SER A 120 1.03 6.03 2.97
C SER A 120 1.86 5.50 4.13
N VAL A 121 3.08 5.98 4.25
CA VAL A 121 3.91 5.83 5.44
C VAL A 121 3.89 7.15 6.18
N GLY A 122 3.72 7.10 7.48
CA GLY A 122 3.67 8.30 8.31
C GLY A 122 4.07 8.01 9.75
N LEU A 123 3.77 8.98 10.60
CA LEU A 123 4.04 8.90 12.03
C LEU A 123 2.74 8.75 12.80
N VAL A 124 2.63 7.65 13.56
CA VAL A 124 1.66 7.59 14.66
C VAL A 124 2.31 8.24 15.87
N TYR A 125 1.59 9.11 16.53
CA TYR A 125 2.10 9.82 17.68
C TYR A 125 1.06 9.92 18.80
N ASN A 126 1.52 9.89 20.04
CA ASN A 126 0.68 10.11 21.20
C ASN A 126 0.40 11.60 21.36
N LYS A 127 -0.85 12.02 21.14
CA LYS A 127 -1.26 13.43 21.19
C LYS A 127 -1.09 14.09 22.56
N LYS A 128 -1.03 13.30 23.64
CA LYS A 128 -0.81 13.79 24.99
C LYS A 128 0.66 14.10 25.28
N ASN A 129 1.59 13.40 24.61
CA ASN A 129 3.01 13.46 24.93
C ASN A 129 3.85 14.13 23.82
N VAL A 130 3.29 14.29 22.63
CA VAL A 130 3.98 14.90 21.48
C VAL A 130 3.25 16.16 21.06
N ASP A 131 3.99 17.26 20.99
CA ASP A 131 3.46 18.54 20.52
C ASP A 131 3.33 18.53 19.00
N VAL A 132 2.10 18.72 18.49
CA VAL A 132 1.82 18.80 17.05
C VAL A 132 2.61 19.92 16.38
N ASN A 133 2.90 21.02 17.06
CA ASN A 133 3.72 22.10 16.51
C ASN A 133 5.15 21.64 16.22
N LYS A 134 5.71 20.76 17.04
CA LYS A 134 7.00 20.14 16.77
C LYS A 134 6.97 19.22 15.54
N LEU A 135 5.90 18.45 15.36
CA LEU A 135 5.71 17.64 14.14
C LEU A 135 5.70 18.52 12.89
N GLU A 136 4.97 19.62 12.93
CA GLU A 136 4.90 20.56 11.80
C GLU A 136 6.24 21.25 11.52
N GLU A 137 6.97 21.61 12.57
CA GLU A 137 8.28 22.27 12.45
C GLU A 137 9.36 21.30 11.93
N LEU A 138 9.48 20.13 12.56
CA LEU A 138 10.57 19.19 12.34
C LEU A 138 10.30 18.18 11.24
N GLY A 139 9.04 17.85 10.96
CA GLY A 139 8.69 16.79 10.01
C GLY A 139 9.34 15.46 10.42
N TRP A 140 9.99 14.79 9.49
CA TRP A 140 10.71 13.54 9.75
C TRP A 140 11.85 13.70 10.75
N ASN A 141 12.41 14.90 10.90
CA ASN A 141 13.49 15.15 11.86
C ASN A 141 13.05 15.08 13.33
N ILE A 142 11.75 14.97 13.62
CA ILE A 142 11.30 14.67 14.98
C ILE A 142 11.85 13.34 15.49
N LEU A 143 12.13 12.41 14.59
CA LEU A 143 12.74 11.12 14.93
C LEU A 143 14.19 11.23 15.43
N ARG A 144 14.80 12.41 15.30
CA ARG A 144 16.14 12.73 15.83
C ARG A 144 16.11 13.75 16.94
N ASP A 145 14.93 14.16 17.40
CA ASP A 145 14.77 15.03 18.56
C ASP A 145 15.00 14.20 19.84
N THR A 146 16.08 14.49 20.53
CA THR A 146 16.50 13.74 21.72
C THR A 146 15.52 13.82 22.88
N GLU A 147 14.57 14.75 22.85
CA GLU A 147 13.45 14.77 23.80
C GLU A 147 12.67 13.44 23.78
N TYR A 148 12.61 12.78 22.62
CA TYR A 148 11.91 11.51 22.43
C TYR A 148 12.83 10.30 22.41
N ALA A 149 14.08 10.42 22.85
CA ALA A 149 15.00 9.28 22.95
C ALA A 149 14.40 8.16 23.79
N ASP A 150 14.61 6.93 23.37
CA ASP A 150 14.02 5.70 23.94
C ASP A 150 12.48 5.58 23.79
N ARG A 151 11.84 6.52 23.08
CA ARG A 151 10.38 6.62 22.95
C ARG A 151 9.89 6.52 21.51
N ILE A 152 10.70 5.96 20.60
CA ILE A 152 10.33 5.82 19.19
C ILE A 152 10.45 4.38 18.70
N PHE A 153 9.56 4.02 17.79
CA PHE A 153 9.62 2.83 16.97
C PHE A 153 10.00 3.20 15.54
N MET A 154 11.00 2.52 14.99
CA MET A 154 11.30 2.52 13.55
C MET A 154 10.77 1.24 12.93
N TYR A 155 10.20 1.32 11.73
CA TYR A 155 9.78 0.13 11.02
C TYR A 155 11.01 -0.65 10.52
N ASP A 156 11.04 -1.96 10.74
CA ASP A 156 12.18 -2.80 10.34
C ASP A 156 12.13 -3.12 8.84
N SER A 157 12.38 -2.10 8.04
CA SER A 157 12.45 -2.15 6.59
C SER A 157 13.52 -1.18 6.11
N GLU A 158 14.50 -1.67 5.38
CA GLU A 158 15.55 -0.86 4.79
C GLU A 158 14.98 0.23 3.87
N ARG A 159 14.04 -0.14 3.02
CA ARG A 159 13.46 0.76 2.04
C ARG A 159 12.72 1.91 2.71
N ASP A 160 11.86 1.61 3.68
CA ASP A 160 11.08 2.63 4.38
C ASP A 160 11.95 3.52 5.25
N SER A 161 12.96 2.96 5.93
CA SER A 161 13.87 3.74 6.77
C SER A 161 14.77 4.67 5.97
N PHE A 162 15.29 4.22 4.83
CA PHE A 162 16.02 5.09 3.91
C PHE A 162 15.12 6.15 3.27
N MET A 163 13.86 5.83 2.98
CA MET A 163 12.88 6.83 2.54
C MET A 163 12.74 7.95 3.55
N VAL A 164 12.58 7.61 4.82
CA VAL A 164 12.48 8.59 5.92
C VAL A 164 13.71 9.51 5.97
N ALA A 165 14.91 8.92 5.95
CA ALA A 165 16.16 9.67 5.99
C ALA A 165 16.35 10.57 4.77
N LEU A 166 16.10 10.06 3.57
CA LEU A 166 16.23 10.81 2.32
C LEU A 166 15.23 11.97 2.28
N LYS A 167 13.98 11.76 2.68
CA LYS A 167 12.99 12.83 2.75
C LYS A 167 13.35 13.87 3.80
N ALA A 168 13.82 13.46 4.96
CA ALA A 168 14.31 14.39 5.99
C ALA A 168 15.43 15.30 5.48
N LEU A 169 16.28 14.78 4.59
CA LEU A 169 17.39 15.51 3.96
C LEU A 169 16.98 16.32 2.73
N GLY A 170 15.74 16.17 2.26
CA GLY A 170 15.22 16.89 1.08
C GLY A 170 15.53 16.21 -0.25
N TYR A 171 15.88 14.93 -0.24
CA TYR A 171 16.19 14.15 -1.43
C TYR A 171 15.01 13.28 -1.88
N SER A 172 15.03 12.86 -3.16
CA SER A 172 14.12 11.84 -3.64
C SER A 172 14.40 10.50 -2.94
N MET A 173 13.35 9.79 -2.58
CA MET A 173 13.49 8.43 -2.02
C MET A 173 13.94 7.41 -3.06
N ASN A 174 13.89 7.76 -4.35
CA ASN A 174 14.34 6.93 -5.47
C ASN A 174 15.71 7.34 -6.00
N THR A 175 16.46 8.16 -5.27
CA THR A 175 17.77 8.61 -5.72
C THR A 175 18.72 7.45 -5.95
N GLU A 176 19.53 7.55 -6.99
CA GLU A 176 20.65 6.64 -7.29
C GLU A 176 22.00 7.29 -6.97
N ASN A 177 22.00 8.53 -6.49
CA ASN A 177 23.19 9.27 -6.10
C ASN A 177 23.76 8.71 -4.79
N MET A 178 24.94 8.08 -4.87
CA MET A 178 25.57 7.45 -3.71
C MET A 178 25.95 8.44 -2.62
N ASP A 179 26.24 9.70 -2.93
CA ASP A 179 26.51 10.71 -1.92
C ASP A 179 25.27 11.00 -1.08
N GLU A 180 24.10 11.10 -1.71
CA GLU A 180 22.81 11.26 -1.01
C GLU A 180 22.44 10.03 -0.17
N ILE A 181 22.67 8.83 -0.71
CA ILE A 181 22.44 7.56 0.00
C ILE A 181 23.38 7.45 1.21
N ASN A 182 24.63 7.85 1.08
CA ASN A 182 25.58 7.87 2.20
C ASN A 182 25.18 8.90 3.29
N GLU A 183 24.67 10.06 2.90
CA GLU A 183 24.13 11.02 3.87
C GLU A 183 22.92 10.43 4.62
N ALA A 184 22.03 9.73 3.92
CA ALA A 184 20.90 9.04 4.55
C ALA A 184 21.37 7.95 5.52
N TYR A 185 22.40 7.19 5.14
CA TYR A 185 23.03 6.20 6.02
C TYR A 185 23.56 6.85 7.30
N GLU A 186 24.29 7.95 7.20
CA GLU A 186 24.81 8.69 8.37
C GLU A 186 23.65 9.24 9.24
N TRP A 187 22.59 9.73 8.62
CA TRP A 187 21.39 10.19 9.32
C TRP A 187 20.75 9.08 10.15
N LEU A 188 20.65 7.87 9.59
CA LEU A 188 20.12 6.69 10.29
C LEU A 188 21.07 6.19 11.38
N CYS A 189 22.38 6.24 11.16
CA CYS A 189 23.37 5.89 12.17
C CYS A 189 23.26 6.80 13.39
N GLU A 190 23.16 8.11 13.18
CA GLU A 190 23.00 9.09 14.26
C GLU A 190 21.66 8.89 15.00
N LEU A 191 20.57 8.63 14.28
CA LEU A 191 19.29 8.27 14.89
C LEU A 191 19.44 7.06 15.80
N HIS A 192 20.07 5.99 15.29
CA HIS A 192 20.32 4.77 16.07
C HIS A 192 21.11 5.06 17.35
N ASP A 193 22.20 5.80 17.22
CA ASP A 193 23.13 6.06 18.33
C ASP A 193 22.53 7.01 19.40
N THR A 194 21.69 7.98 19.01
CA THR A 194 21.16 9.01 19.92
C THR A 194 19.76 8.73 20.43
N MET A 195 18.94 8.05 19.63
CA MET A 195 17.51 7.84 19.94
C MET A 195 17.21 6.47 20.50
N HIS A 196 18.10 5.49 20.32
CA HIS A 196 17.92 4.09 20.74
C HIS A 196 16.56 3.51 20.32
N PRO A 197 16.20 3.58 19.03
CA PRO A 197 14.89 3.14 18.57
C PRO A 197 14.71 1.63 18.72
N ALA A 198 13.48 1.20 18.94
CA ALA A 198 13.11 -0.19 18.73
C ALA A 198 12.71 -0.38 17.27
N TYR A 199 13.26 -1.41 16.63
CA TYR A 199 12.92 -1.80 15.26
C TYR A 199 11.84 -2.88 15.29
N VAL A 200 10.71 -2.61 14.68
CA VAL A 200 9.50 -3.46 14.79
C VAL A 200 8.82 -3.61 13.43
N THR A 201 8.00 -4.63 13.34
CA THR A 201 7.04 -4.83 12.26
C THR A 201 5.61 -4.79 12.83
N ASP A 202 4.88 -5.88 12.78
CA ASP A 202 3.47 -5.92 13.20
C ASP A 202 3.26 -5.71 14.71
N GLU A 203 4.27 -5.99 15.53
CA GLU A 203 4.21 -5.78 16.98
C GLU A 203 4.04 -4.31 17.37
N VAL A 204 4.27 -3.37 16.46
CA VAL A 204 4.02 -1.93 16.69
C VAL A 204 2.55 -1.64 16.99
N ASN A 205 1.63 -2.41 16.43
CA ASN A 205 0.20 -2.21 16.61
C ASN A 205 -0.19 -2.28 18.10
N ASP A 206 0.08 -3.41 18.73
CA ASP A 206 -0.23 -3.60 20.14
C ASP A 206 0.58 -2.67 21.05
N ALA A 207 1.85 -2.44 20.72
CA ALA A 207 2.73 -1.56 21.49
C ALA A 207 2.20 -0.12 21.53
N MET A 208 1.78 0.44 20.39
CA MET A 208 1.22 1.80 20.35
C MET A 208 -0.18 1.87 20.94
N ILE A 209 -1.02 0.85 20.75
CA ILE A 209 -2.33 0.76 21.39
C ILE A 209 -2.16 0.81 22.94
N ASN A 210 -1.12 0.20 23.46
CA ASN A 210 -0.81 0.15 24.89
C ASN A 210 0.06 1.33 25.39
N ASN A 211 0.28 2.35 24.59
CA ASN A 211 1.09 3.55 24.95
C ASN A 211 2.53 3.23 25.37
N GLU A 212 3.14 2.22 24.79
CA GLU A 212 4.52 1.82 25.17
C GLU A 212 5.56 2.86 24.75
N LYS A 213 5.35 3.53 23.60
CA LYS A 213 6.19 4.63 23.12
C LYS A 213 5.31 5.74 22.53
N ASP A 214 5.93 6.86 22.17
CA ASP A 214 5.21 8.06 21.79
C ASP A 214 5.14 8.32 20.30
N ILE A 215 6.08 7.80 19.52
CA ILE A 215 6.17 8.02 18.07
C ILE A 215 6.55 6.70 17.39
N ALA A 216 5.87 6.39 16.28
CA ALA A 216 6.19 5.23 15.48
C ALA A 216 6.07 5.54 13.97
N VAL A 217 7.03 5.05 13.20
CA VAL A 217 6.93 5.01 11.72
C VAL A 217 6.10 3.79 11.33
N VAL A 218 4.97 4.01 10.67
CA VAL A 218 4.03 2.94 10.32
C VAL A 218 3.36 3.18 8.97
N TYR A 219 2.81 2.12 8.41
CA TYR A 219 1.88 2.21 7.27
C TYR A 219 0.51 2.71 7.72
N SER A 220 -0.17 3.43 6.85
CA SER A 220 -1.46 4.05 7.16
C SER A 220 -2.55 3.05 7.58
N GLY A 221 -2.56 1.82 7.06
CA GLY A 221 -3.50 0.79 7.49
C GLY A 221 -3.29 0.36 8.94
N ALA A 222 -2.04 0.17 9.35
CA ALA A 222 -1.69 -0.09 10.75
C ALA A 222 -2.04 1.12 11.64
N ALA A 223 -1.75 2.33 11.17
CA ALA A 223 -2.09 3.57 11.87
C ALA A 223 -3.62 3.70 12.08
N ALA A 224 -4.42 3.42 11.05
CA ALA A 224 -5.87 3.45 11.14
C ALA A 224 -6.40 2.48 12.21
N TYR A 225 -5.83 1.28 12.27
CA TYR A 225 -6.17 0.29 13.30
C TYR A 225 -5.76 0.77 14.70
N ILE A 226 -4.55 1.27 14.87
CA ILE A 226 -4.05 1.80 16.16
C ILE A 226 -4.98 2.93 16.66
N ILE A 227 -5.30 3.88 15.81
CA ILE A 227 -6.17 5.02 16.14
C ILE A 227 -7.57 4.53 16.53
N SER A 228 -8.12 3.53 15.84
CA SER A 228 -9.43 2.95 16.15
C SER A 228 -9.48 2.31 17.55
N GLN A 229 -8.35 1.86 18.08
CA GLN A 229 -8.23 1.20 19.39
C GLN A 229 -7.73 2.12 20.50
N ASN A 230 -7.13 3.27 20.15
CA ASN A 230 -6.60 4.23 21.12
C ASN A 230 -6.77 5.66 20.60
N GLU A 231 -7.75 6.38 21.16
CA GLU A 231 -8.10 7.75 20.77
C GLU A 231 -7.00 8.79 21.05
N ASP A 232 -6.01 8.44 21.87
CA ASP A 232 -4.86 9.32 22.16
C ASP A 232 -3.85 9.36 21.01
N MET A 233 -3.94 8.45 20.08
CA MET A 233 -3.04 8.37 18.93
C MET A 233 -3.56 9.19 17.74
N GLY A 234 -2.64 9.87 17.08
CA GLY A 234 -2.87 10.58 15.83
C GLY A 234 -1.94 10.09 14.74
N TYR A 235 -2.22 10.49 13.51
CA TYR A 235 -1.41 10.18 12.35
C TYR A 235 -0.93 11.47 11.67
N TYR A 236 0.34 11.52 11.31
CA TYR A 236 0.95 12.68 10.68
C TYR A 236 1.82 12.28 9.50
N MET A 237 1.57 12.93 8.36
CA MET A 237 2.39 12.80 7.16
C MET A 237 3.33 14.01 7.06
N PRO A 238 4.65 13.83 7.22
CA PRO A 238 5.58 14.95 7.25
C PRO A 238 5.64 15.77 5.97
N LYS A 239 5.87 17.07 6.11
CA LYS A 239 5.90 18.07 5.02
C LYS A 239 6.94 17.81 3.94
N GLU A 240 8.01 17.10 4.28
CA GLU A 240 9.08 16.73 3.33
C GLU A 240 8.60 15.68 2.31
N GLY A 241 7.40 15.15 2.49
CA GLY A 241 6.84 14.08 1.68
C GLY A 241 7.15 12.69 2.22
N THR A 242 6.51 11.71 1.65
CA THR A 242 6.60 10.32 2.05
C THR A 242 6.35 9.39 0.88
N ASN A 243 6.49 8.09 1.13
CA ASN A 243 5.98 7.07 0.22
C ASN A 243 4.46 7.01 0.31
N VAL A 244 3.80 7.23 -0.82
CA VAL A 244 2.39 6.88 -1.02
C VAL A 244 2.37 5.77 -2.07
N TRP A 245 1.77 4.64 -1.72
CA TRP A 245 1.83 3.41 -2.53
C TRP A 245 0.43 2.97 -2.96
N THR A 246 0.40 2.21 -4.06
CA THR A 246 -0.83 1.57 -4.56
C THR A 246 -0.58 0.10 -4.81
N ASP A 247 -1.58 -0.73 -4.48
CA ASP A 247 -1.70 -2.08 -4.98
C ASP A 247 -2.79 -2.08 -6.04
N SER A 248 -2.52 -2.68 -7.17
CA SER A 248 -3.43 -2.66 -8.31
C SER A 248 -3.67 -4.04 -8.87
N MET A 249 -4.85 -4.21 -9.47
CA MET A 249 -5.23 -5.43 -10.17
C MET A 249 -4.71 -5.37 -11.60
N VAL A 250 -4.03 -6.41 -12.03
CA VAL A 250 -3.45 -6.54 -13.37
C VAL A 250 -3.74 -7.94 -13.95
N ILE A 251 -3.64 -8.06 -15.27
CA ILE A 251 -3.87 -9.31 -15.99
C ILE A 251 -2.54 -9.79 -16.58
N PRO A 252 -2.00 -10.94 -16.17
CA PRO A 252 -0.80 -11.50 -16.77
C PRO A 252 -0.91 -11.73 -18.26
N ALA A 253 0.21 -11.58 -18.98
CA ALA A 253 0.24 -11.79 -20.43
C ALA A 253 -0.20 -13.21 -20.84
N ASN A 254 0.04 -14.22 -19.99
CA ASN A 254 -0.35 -15.61 -20.22
C ASN A 254 -1.72 -15.98 -19.63
N ALA A 255 -2.53 -15.01 -19.19
CA ALA A 255 -3.87 -15.28 -18.68
C ALA A 255 -4.72 -16.02 -19.70
N LYS A 256 -5.41 -17.07 -19.26
CA LYS A 256 -6.26 -17.91 -20.13
C LYS A 256 -7.67 -17.34 -20.28
N ASN A 257 -8.11 -16.53 -19.31
CA ASN A 257 -9.48 -16.05 -19.22
C ASN A 257 -9.55 -14.51 -19.12
N PRO A 258 -8.99 -13.75 -20.08
CA PRO A 258 -8.84 -12.30 -19.96
C PRO A 258 -10.18 -11.54 -19.93
N LYS A 259 -11.22 -12.03 -20.61
CA LYS A 259 -12.55 -11.39 -20.58
C LYS A 259 -13.16 -11.46 -19.20
N LEU A 260 -13.15 -12.64 -18.59
CA LEU A 260 -13.65 -12.84 -17.23
C LEU A 260 -12.79 -12.11 -16.20
N ALA A 261 -11.48 -12.02 -16.44
CA ALA A 261 -10.56 -11.23 -15.60
C ALA A 261 -10.94 -9.74 -15.58
N ASN A 262 -11.23 -9.15 -16.74
CA ASN A 262 -11.69 -7.76 -16.81
C ASN A 262 -13.02 -7.55 -16.10
N GLU A 263 -13.96 -8.48 -16.23
CA GLU A 263 -15.24 -8.43 -15.50
C GLU A 263 -15.03 -8.47 -13.98
N PHE A 264 -14.13 -9.34 -13.51
CA PHE A 264 -13.79 -9.43 -12.09
C PHE A 264 -13.16 -8.15 -11.56
N ILE A 265 -12.24 -7.54 -12.31
CA ILE A 265 -11.61 -6.26 -11.93
C ILE A 265 -12.67 -5.17 -11.78
N ASN A 266 -13.61 -5.08 -12.73
CA ASN A 266 -14.74 -4.14 -12.61
C ASN A 266 -15.62 -4.44 -11.40
N PHE A 267 -15.90 -5.72 -11.14
CA PHE A 267 -16.69 -6.17 -10.00
C PHE A 267 -16.06 -5.73 -8.67
N MET A 268 -14.75 -5.86 -8.54
CA MET A 268 -14.01 -5.43 -7.34
C MET A 268 -14.11 -3.92 -7.07
N LEU A 269 -14.41 -3.11 -8.08
CA LEU A 269 -14.62 -1.67 -7.96
C LEU A 269 -16.06 -1.29 -7.62
N ASN A 270 -17.00 -2.21 -7.67
CA ASN A 270 -18.39 -1.94 -7.28
C ASN A 270 -18.41 -1.50 -5.81
N TYR A 271 -19.29 -0.56 -5.51
CA TYR A 271 -19.37 0.03 -4.18
C TYR A 271 -19.54 -1.02 -3.06
N ASP A 272 -20.44 -1.99 -3.23
CA ASP A 272 -20.71 -3.00 -2.21
C ASP A 272 -19.50 -3.92 -1.97
N GLU A 273 -18.85 -4.39 -3.03
CA GLU A 273 -17.67 -5.25 -2.95
C GLU A 273 -16.45 -4.50 -2.43
N ALA A 274 -16.25 -3.26 -2.88
CA ALA A 274 -15.19 -2.40 -2.39
C ALA A 274 -15.39 -2.04 -0.91
N MET A 275 -16.63 -1.83 -0.48
CA MET A 275 -17.00 -1.60 0.93
C MET A 275 -16.66 -2.82 1.78
N ASP A 276 -17.12 -4.01 1.39
CA ASP A 276 -16.82 -5.27 2.10
C ASP A 276 -15.32 -5.50 2.22
N SER A 277 -14.59 -5.31 1.13
CA SER A 277 -13.12 -5.44 1.13
C SER A 277 -12.44 -4.41 2.04
N SER A 278 -12.86 -3.15 2.00
CA SER A 278 -12.25 -2.09 2.82
C SER A 278 -12.47 -2.33 4.32
N ILE A 279 -13.67 -2.79 4.70
CA ILE A 279 -13.96 -3.14 6.09
C ILE A 279 -13.09 -4.32 6.56
N ALA A 280 -12.96 -5.36 5.74
CA ALA A 280 -12.19 -6.55 6.08
C ALA A 280 -10.69 -6.29 6.15
N VAL A 281 -10.17 -5.47 5.24
CA VAL A 281 -8.72 -5.25 5.05
C VAL A 281 -8.17 -4.10 5.92
N GLY A 282 -8.95 -3.03 6.10
CA GLY A 282 -8.54 -1.86 6.89
C GLY A 282 -7.67 -0.85 6.15
N TYR A 283 -7.24 -1.11 4.92
CA TYR A 283 -6.59 -0.13 4.07
C TYR A 283 -7.61 0.73 3.31
N THR A 284 -7.15 1.88 2.83
CA THR A 284 -7.97 2.85 2.11
C THR A 284 -8.34 2.32 0.74
N SER A 285 -9.64 2.22 0.47
CA SER A 285 -10.14 1.82 -0.84
C SER A 285 -9.79 2.84 -1.91
N ALA A 286 -9.50 2.37 -3.11
CA ALA A 286 -9.38 3.23 -4.29
C ALA A 286 -10.75 3.83 -4.70
N ASN A 287 -11.86 3.27 -4.22
CA ASN A 287 -13.20 3.81 -4.44
C ASN A 287 -13.49 4.94 -3.44
N LYS A 288 -13.55 6.19 -3.93
CA LYS A 288 -13.73 7.37 -3.08
C LYS A 288 -15.07 7.39 -2.33
N LYS A 289 -16.13 6.80 -2.89
CA LYS A 289 -17.45 6.74 -2.23
C LYS A 289 -17.43 5.85 -1.00
N VAL A 290 -16.65 4.76 -1.05
CA VAL A 290 -16.42 3.89 0.12
C VAL A 290 -15.71 4.67 1.22
N VAL A 291 -14.65 5.39 0.87
CA VAL A 291 -13.87 6.22 1.82
C VAL A 291 -14.76 7.30 2.44
N GLU A 292 -15.53 8.01 1.63
CA GLU A 292 -16.47 9.03 2.12
C GLU A 292 -17.48 8.45 3.11
N THR A 293 -18.06 7.28 2.81
CA THR A 293 -19.01 6.61 3.69
C THR A 293 -18.37 6.19 5.00
N LEU A 294 -17.23 5.48 4.95
CA LEU A 294 -16.56 4.97 6.16
C LEU A 294 -15.96 6.08 7.03
N SER A 295 -15.69 7.25 6.46
CA SER A 295 -15.14 8.42 7.17
C SER A 295 -16.23 9.37 7.66
N SER A 296 -17.52 9.12 7.37
CA SER A 296 -18.62 9.96 7.83
C SER A 296 -18.87 9.82 9.33
N GLU A 297 -19.59 10.81 9.89
CA GLU A 297 -19.91 10.88 11.32
C GLU A 297 -20.57 9.59 11.81
N GLY A 298 -20.00 8.99 12.83
CA GLY A 298 -20.48 7.76 13.46
C GLY A 298 -20.11 6.46 12.75
N GLU A 299 -19.43 6.52 11.62
CA GLU A 299 -18.99 5.34 10.89
C GLU A 299 -17.60 4.84 11.37
N LEU A 300 -17.17 3.68 10.83
CA LEU A 300 -15.99 2.94 11.29
C LEU A 300 -14.70 3.78 11.37
N TYR A 301 -14.48 4.67 10.41
CA TYR A 301 -13.28 5.49 10.33
C TYR A 301 -13.57 6.99 10.49
N ASP A 302 -14.64 7.34 11.21
CA ASP A 302 -14.94 8.73 11.55
C ASP A 302 -13.75 9.38 12.28
N GLY A 303 -13.27 10.51 11.75
CA GLY A 303 -12.15 11.25 12.32
C GLY A 303 -10.79 10.55 12.28
N ASN A 304 -10.67 9.45 11.54
CA ASN A 304 -9.43 8.68 11.41
C ASN A 304 -8.59 9.18 10.23
N GLU A 305 -7.62 10.05 10.52
CA GLU A 305 -6.77 10.70 9.52
C GLU A 305 -5.85 9.72 8.76
N ALA A 306 -5.62 8.55 9.32
CA ALA A 306 -4.80 7.52 8.66
C ALA A 306 -5.57 6.77 7.57
N TYR A 307 -6.88 6.60 7.76
CA TYR A 307 -7.72 5.99 6.73
C TYR A 307 -8.02 6.98 5.59
N SER A 308 -8.38 8.22 5.91
CA SER A 308 -8.66 9.28 4.94
C SER A 308 -7.50 10.29 4.85
N PHE A 309 -6.29 9.78 4.61
CA PHE A 309 -5.09 10.61 4.54
C PHE A 309 -5.09 11.54 3.32
N ASP A 310 -4.38 12.66 3.45
CA ASP A 310 -4.17 13.63 2.37
C ASP A 310 -2.88 13.33 1.60
N ALA A 311 -3.02 12.87 0.37
CA ALA A 311 -1.91 12.55 -0.52
C ALA A 311 -1.53 13.70 -1.46
N SER A 312 -2.02 14.91 -1.23
CA SER A 312 -1.83 16.05 -2.15
C SER A 312 -0.43 16.67 -2.15
N ASN A 313 0.43 16.32 -1.18
CA ASN A 313 1.78 16.84 -1.13
C ASN A 313 2.58 16.42 -2.37
N PRO A 314 3.05 17.36 -3.22
CA PRO A 314 3.75 17.05 -4.46
C PRO A 314 5.12 16.38 -4.23
N LYS A 315 5.62 16.37 -3.01
CA LYS A 315 6.85 15.68 -2.63
C LYS A 315 6.66 14.21 -2.31
N ASN A 316 5.41 13.72 -2.24
CA ASN A 316 5.13 12.29 -2.10
C ASN A 316 5.60 11.54 -3.34
N GLU A 317 6.16 10.37 -3.14
CA GLU A 317 6.70 9.55 -4.22
C GLU A 317 6.21 8.09 -4.11
N VAL A 318 6.27 7.39 -5.24
CA VAL A 318 6.09 5.94 -5.35
C VAL A 318 7.48 5.31 -5.47
N PHE A 319 7.71 4.17 -4.84
CA PHE A 319 8.97 3.42 -5.03
C PHE A 319 9.08 2.90 -6.46
N LYS A 320 10.31 2.99 -7.00
CA LYS A 320 10.67 2.44 -8.30
C LYS A 320 11.48 1.16 -8.12
N HIS A 321 11.34 0.25 -9.07
CA HIS A 321 12.12 -0.98 -9.09
C HIS A 321 13.60 -0.68 -9.39
N ASN A 322 14.51 -1.13 -8.49
CA ASN A 322 15.95 -1.04 -8.66
C ASN A 322 16.66 -2.11 -7.80
N ASP A 323 17.00 -3.24 -8.38
CA ASP A 323 17.62 -4.37 -7.68
C ASP A 323 19.00 -4.03 -7.12
N THR A 324 19.80 -3.24 -7.83
CA THR A 324 21.14 -2.83 -7.39
C THR A 324 21.05 -1.96 -6.14
N LEU A 325 20.16 -0.98 -6.16
CA LEU A 325 19.92 -0.09 -5.02
C LEU A 325 19.37 -0.87 -3.81
N LYS A 326 18.43 -1.78 -4.04
CA LYS A 326 17.86 -2.63 -3.00
C LYS A 326 18.94 -3.37 -2.21
N LYS A 327 19.92 -3.94 -2.89
CA LYS A 327 21.05 -4.65 -2.26
C LYS A 327 21.91 -3.70 -1.43
N VAL A 328 22.24 -2.53 -1.96
CA VAL A 328 23.03 -1.51 -1.25
C VAL A 328 22.34 -1.09 0.05
N LEU A 329 21.06 -0.77 -0.01
CA LEU A 329 20.27 -0.36 1.15
C LEU A 329 20.15 -1.49 2.18
N SER A 330 19.98 -2.72 1.73
CA SER A 330 19.89 -3.89 2.59
C SER A 330 21.19 -4.11 3.38
N ASP A 331 22.34 -4.03 2.74
CA ASP A 331 23.65 -4.16 3.37
C ASP A 331 23.89 -3.04 4.39
N MET A 332 23.53 -1.80 4.06
CA MET A 332 23.63 -0.66 4.96
C MET A 332 22.72 -0.79 6.17
N TRP A 333 21.49 -1.27 5.96
CA TRP A 333 20.50 -1.44 7.04
C TRP A 333 20.96 -2.43 8.10
N VAL A 334 21.52 -3.55 7.68
CA VAL A 334 22.14 -4.53 8.61
C VAL A 334 23.22 -3.86 9.45
N ARG A 335 24.09 -3.07 8.82
CA ARG A 335 25.19 -2.36 9.55
C ARG A 335 24.66 -1.33 10.54
N ILE A 336 23.55 -0.65 10.22
CA ILE A 336 22.93 0.31 11.15
C ILE A 336 22.43 -0.42 12.41
N LYS A 337 21.71 -1.53 12.23
CA LYS A 337 21.05 -2.22 13.35
C LYS A 337 22.00 -2.93 14.30
N VAL A 338 23.24 -3.20 13.90
CA VAL A 338 24.26 -3.89 14.73
C VAL A 338 25.28 -2.94 15.37
N ARG A 339 25.06 -1.63 15.27
CA ARG A 339 25.94 -0.61 15.87
C ARG A 339 26.01 -0.68 17.39
#